data_e4defe8f70f2f709aad0c3b820fd7cbf
#
_entry.id   e4defe8f70f2f709aad0c3b820fd7cbf
#
_cell.length_a   1.000
_cell.length_b   1.000
_cell.length_c   1.000
_cell.angle_alpha   90.00
_cell.angle_beta   90.00
_cell.angle_gamma   90.00
#
_symmetry.space_group_name_H-M   'P 1'
#
loop_
_entity.id
_entity.type
_entity.pdbx_description
1 polymer ?
#
loop_
_entity_poly.entity_id
_entity_poly.type
_entity_poly.pdbx_seq_one_letter_code
_entity_poly.pdbx_strand_id
1 'polypeptide(L)'
;MRLYGVKHHGVAIVCGGGPDLLADVAKARELRPEATLLGVNFSASVVPGIEHVWTQHIEIAPKIKVEAPHPVWVHSRPRSFQTKHGGAAWFLGVSKAQESEVDYLWPDLGWVGGSSGFAAALWARHGMGFDEVILAGVPLDDARTYAPAYEAVSRHANRPPSHDFDTHYASPDSVEHWRQCIRNFTEDGRADGITSVSGWTLEWLGSPR
;
A
#
# COMPACT_ATOMS: atom_id res chain seq x y z
N MET A 1 17.55 12.85 4.38
CA MET A 1 16.14 12.64 4.03
C MET A 1 15.90 13.29 2.68
N ARG A 2 15.52 12.52 1.67
CA ARG A 2 15.15 13.08 0.37
C ARG A 2 13.65 13.37 0.42
N LEU A 3 13.25 14.59 0.03
CA LEU A 3 11.85 14.94 -0.19
C LEU A 3 11.53 14.64 -1.66
N TYR A 4 10.43 13.98 -1.89
CA TYR A 4 9.93 13.75 -3.23
C TYR A 4 9.30 15.05 -3.74
N GLY A 5 9.92 15.66 -4.74
CA GLY A 5 9.54 16.99 -5.23
C GLY A 5 8.69 16.97 -6.50
N VAL A 6 8.38 15.79 -7.04
CA VAL A 6 7.59 15.67 -8.27
C VAL A 6 6.10 15.62 -7.94
N LYS A 7 5.33 16.48 -8.58
CA LYS A 7 3.86 16.41 -8.56
C LYS A 7 3.38 15.70 -9.81
N HIS A 8 2.51 14.74 -9.62
CA HIS A 8 1.84 14.01 -10.68
C HIS A 8 0.44 14.58 -10.92
N HIS A 9 -0.11 14.27 -12.07
CA HIS A 9 -1.48 14.56 -12.46
C HIS A 9 -2.08 13.31 -13.10
N GLY A 10 -3.40 13.35 -13.37
CA GLY A 10 -4.10 12.24 -13.98
C GLY A 10 -4.38 11.11 -13.01
N VAL A 11 -4.30 9.87 -13.46
CA VAL A 11 -4.79 8.70 -12.73
C VAL A 11 -3.66 7.80 -12.27
N ALA A 12 -3.73 7.32 -11.03
CA ALA A 12 -2.90 6.25 -10.52
C ALA A 12 -3.72 4.98 -10.25
N ILE A 13 -3.15 3.81 -10.53
CA ILE A 13 -3.65 2.52 -10.06
C ILE A 13 -2.74 2.03 -8.96
N VAL A 14 -3.28 1.91 -7.75
CA VAL A 14 -2.56 1.39 -6.58
C VAL A 14 -2.77 -0.12 -6.49
N CYS A 15 -1.69 -0.86 -6.70
CA CYS A 15 -1.65 -2.32 -6.77
C CYS A 15 -1.35 -2.92 -5.40
N GLY A 16 -2.34 -3.51 -4.74
CA GLY A 16 -2.21 -4.18 -3.45
C GLY A 16 -1.68 -5.60 -3.54
N GLY A 17 -2.18 -6.48 -2.69
CA GLY A 17 -1.78 -7.90 -2.64
C GLY A 17 -2.97 -8.87 -2.66
N GLY A 18 -4.19 -8.39 -2.84
CA GLY A 18 -5.42 -9.19 -2.78
C GLY A 18 -5.48 -10.32 -3.81
N PRO A 19 -6.38 -11.30 -3.62
CA PRO A 19 -6.40 -12.56 -4.37
C PRO A 19 -6.52 -12.35 -5.89
N ASP A 20 -7.29 -11.36 -6.31
CA ASP A 20 -7.56 -11.06 -7.72
C ASP A 20 -6.69 -9.93 -8.28
N LEU A 21 -5.53 -9.67 -7.67
CA LEU A 21 -4.65 -8.55 -8.01
C LEU A 21 -4.47 -8.35 -9.52
N LEU A 22 -4.11 -9.39 -10.26
CA LEU A 22 -3.84 -9.26 -11.70
C LEU A 22 -5.10 -8.98 -12.51
N ALA A 23 -6.23 -9.59 -12.15
CA ALA A 23 -7.52 -9.32 -12.77
C ALA A 23 -8.00 -7.89 -12.48
N ASP A 24 -7.85 -7.44 -11.25
CA ASP A 24 -8.17 -6.08 -10.83
C ASP A 24 -7.33 -5.04 -11.57
N VAL A 25 -6.02 -5.28 -11.70
CA VAL A 25 -5.12 -4.40 -12.47
C VAL A 25 -5.52 -4.35 -13.94
N ALA A 26 -5.85 -5.50 -14.55
CA ALA A 26 -6.32 -5.55 -15.92
C ALA A 26 -7.61 -4.72 -16.09
N LYS A 27 -8.60 -4.94 -15.22
CA LYS A 27 -9.84 -4.18 -15.19
C LYS A 27 -9.63 -2.68 -15.02
N ALA A 28 -8.77 -2.27 -14.10
CA ALA A 28 -8.46 -0.86 -13.88
C ALA A 28 -7.76 -0.24 -15.11
N ARG A 29 -6.86 -0.97 -15.77
CA ARG A 29 -6.19 -0.53 -17.01
C ARG A 29 -7.13 -0.44 -18.21
N GLU A 30 -8.14 -1.30 -18.31
CA GLU A 30 -9.19 -1.15 -19.34
C GLU A 30 -9.94 0.18 -19.19
N LEU A 31 -10.22 0.59 -17.95
CA LEU A 31 -10.88 1.86 -17.66
C LEU A 31 -9.95 3.07 -17.82
N ARG A 32 -8.67 2.91 -17.53
CA ARG A 32 -7.65 3.96 -17.52
C ARG A 32 -6.32 3.45 -18.10
N PRO A 33 -6.21 3.32 -19.42
CA PRO A 33 -5.01 2.76 -20.07
C PRO A 33 -3.71 3.50 -19.75
N GLU A 34 -3.80 4.82 -19.59
CA GLU A 34 -2.66 5.73 -19.35
C GLU A 34 -2.32 5.90 -17.85
N ALA A 35 -3.02 5.17 -16.96
CA ALA A 35 -2.79 5.33 -15.53
C ALA A 35 -1.40 4.85 -15.13
N THR A 36 -0.77 5.60 -14.22
CA THR A 36 0.49 5.21 -13.59
C THR A 36 0.26 4.09 -12.59
N LEU A 37 1.06 3.02 -12.66
CA LEU A 37 1.01 1.94 -11.68
C LEU A 37 1.87 2.27 -10.47
N LEU A 38 1.28 2.15 -9.28
CA LEU A 38 1.96 2.31 -8.00
C LEU A 38 1.84 1.01 -7.20
N GLY A 39 2.92 0.59 -6.55
CA GLY A 39 2.95 -0.66 -5.81
C GLY A 39 2.73 -0.48 -4.31
N VAL A 40 2.28 -1.56 -3.68
CA VAL A 40 2.21 -1.70 -2.22
C VAL A 40 3.05 -2.91 -1.81
N ASN A 41 4.05 -2.70 -0.96
CA ASN A 41 4.95 -3.74 -0.48
C ASN A 41 5.57 -4.51 -1.67
N PHE A 42 5.25 -5.80 -1.83
CA PHE A 42 5.83 -6.67 -2.86
C PHE A 42 5.07 -6.70 -4.19
N SER A 43 4.07 -5.87 -4.42
CA SER A 43 3.28 -5.93 -5.66
C SER A 43 4.11 -5.67 -6.93
N ALA A 44 5.22 -4.93 -6.83
CA ALA A 44 6.15 -4.73 -7.94
C ALA A 44 6.84 -6.02 -8.42
N SER A 45 6.88 -7.06 -7.58
CA SER A 45 7.39 -8.39 -7.97
C SER A 45 6.40 -9.19 -8.80
N VAL A 46 5.13 -8.77 -8.82
CA VAL A 46 4.01 -9.50 -9.45
C VAL A 46 3.42 -8.71 -10.62
N VAL A 47 3.35 -7.39 -10.48
CA VAL A 47 2.74 -6.50 -11.48
C VAL A 47 3.86 -5.76 -12.23
N PRO A 48 4.02 -6.00 -13.54
CA PRO A 48 5.04 -5.31 -14.33
C PRO A 48 4.78 -3.80 -14.46
N GLY A 49 5.85 -3.03 -14.56
CA GLY A 49 5.78 -1.58 -14.83
C GLY A 49 5.54 -0.71 -13.60
N ILE A 50 5.64 -1.26 -12.40
CA ILE A 50 5.62 -0.49 -11.16
C ILE A 50 7.01 0.06 -10.88
N GLU A 51 7.16 1.38 -10.88
CA GLU A 51 8.42 2.05 -10.55
C GLU A 51 8.45 2.62 -9.13
N HIS A 52 7.29 2.92 -8.54
CA HIS A 52 7.15 3.50 -7.20
C HIS A 52 6.36 2.57 -6.30
N VAL A 53 6.89 2.27 -5.11
CA VAL A 53 6.29 1.37 -4.14
C VAL A 53 6.13 2.06 -2.80
N TRP A 54 4.94 2.00 -2.25
CA TRP A 54 4.65 2.40 -0.87
C TRP A 54 4.78 1.23 0.09
N THR A 55 5.38 1.47 1.24
CA THR A 55 5.32 0.55 2.38
C THR A 55 5.10 1.30 3.69
N GLN A 56 4.27 0.74 4.56
CA GLN A 56 4.20 1.15 5.96
C GLN A 56 5.29 0.47 6.82
N HIS A 57 5.95 -0.55 6.26
CA HIS A 57 6.91 -1.42 6.90
C HIS A 57 8.32 -1.10 6.40
N ILE A 58 8.96 -0.12 7.00
CA ILE A 58 10.31 0.35 6.60
C ILE A 58 11.31 -0.81 6.55
N GLU A 59 11.19 -1.77 7.46
CA GLU A 59 12.06 -2.93 7.60
C GLU A 59 12.08 -3.86 6.38
N ILE A 60 11.03 -3.81 5.54
CA ILE A 60 10.97 -4.62 4.33
C ILE A 60 11.49 -3.88 3.08
N ALA A 61 11.84 -2.60 3.17
CA ALA A 61 12.28 -1.81 2.02
C ALA A 61 13.46 -2.45 1.25
N PRO A 62 14.52 -2.97 1.91
CA PRO A 62 15.60 -3.66 1.20
C PRO A 62 15.11 -4.89 0.42
N LYS A 63 14.16 -5.62 1.01
CA LYS A 63 13.61 -6.85 0.41
C LYS A 63 12.72 -6.53 -0.80
N ILE A 64 11.93 -5.45 -0.73
CA ILE A 64 11.15 -4.96 -1.88
C ILE A 64 12.07 -4.70 -3.08
N LYS A 65 13.21 -4.04 -2.85
CA LYS A 65 14.19 -3.73 -3.91
C LYS A 65 14.86 -4.99 -4.49
N VAL A 66 15.08 -6.01 -3.68
CA VAL A 66 15.67 -7.29 -4.12
C VAL A 66 14.67 -8.12 -4.91
N GLU A 67 13.42 -8.17 -4.49
CA GLU A 67 12.39 -9.01 -5.10
C GLU A 67 11.77 -8.37 -6.36
N ALA A 68 11.88 -7.06 -6.52
CA ALA A 68 11.42 -6.39 -7.74
C ALA A 68 12.31 -6.77 -8.95
N PRO A 69 11.72 -7.11 -10.11
CA PRO A 69 12.48 -7.52 -11.30
C PRO A 69 13.24 -6.38 -11.97
N HIS A 70 13.04 -5.15 -11.52
CA HIS A 70 13.69 -3.92 -11.99
C HIS A 70 13.82 -2.93 -10.83
N PRO A 71 14.67 -1.91 -10.94
CA PRO A 71 14.80 -0.91 -9.88
C PRO A 71 13.48 -0.21 -9.57
N VAL A 72 13.17 -0.09 -8.29
CA VAL A 72 11.97 0.61 -7.78
C VAL A 72 12.37 1.66 -6.76
N TRP A 73 11.59 2.74 -6.69
CA TRP A 73 11.69 3.76 -5.66
C TRP A 73 10.77 3.42 -4.50
N VAL A 74 11.33 3.21 -3.32
CA VAL A 74 10.56 2.86 -2.13
C VAL A 74 10.23 4.11 -1.32
N HIS A 75 8.95 4.29 -1.06
CA HIS A 75 8.38 5.39 -0.30
C HIS A 75 7.81 4.87 1.02
N SER A 76 7.96 5.66 2.07
CA SER A 76 7.40 5.35 3.40
C SER A 76 7.20 6.63 4.22
N ARG A 77 6.73 6.46 5.44
CA ARG A 77 6.66 7.51 6.46
C ARG A 77 7.82 7.38 7.44
N PRO A 78 8.26 8.49 8.11
CA PRO A 78 9.34 8.44 9.08
C PRO A 78 9.03 7.51 10.27
N ARG A 79 10.06 6.87 10.80
CA ARG A 79 9.97 6.01 11.99
C ARG A 79 9.39 6.73 13.21
N SER A 80 9.79 7.97 13.45
CA SER A 80 9.29 8.79 14.56
C SER A 80 7.78 8.95 14.57
N PHE A 81 7.16 8.86 13.42
CA PHE A 81 5.72 8.92 13.26
C PHE A 81 5.04 7.61 13.70
N GLN A 82 5.67 6.49 13.43
CA GLN A 82 5.16 5.16 13.75
C GLN A 82 5.12 4.90 15.27
N THR A 83 6.14 5.39 16.00
CA THR A 83 6.22 5.21 17.45
C THR A 83 5.28 6.14 18.23
N LYS A 84 4.96 7.31 17.69
CA LYS A 84 4.17 8.35 18.37
C LYS A 84 2.67 8.04 18.46
N HIS A 85 2.16 7.17 17.61
CA HIS A 85 0.73 6.86 17.45
C HIS A 85 0.35 5.41 17.78
N GLY A 86 1.09 4.76 18.67
CA GLY A 86 0.66 3.52 19.32
C GLY A 86 0.84 2.22 18.52
N GLY A 87 1.46 2.26 17.37
CA GLY A 87 1.90 1.04 16.65
C GLY A 87 3.19 0.46 17.28
N ALA A 88 3.21 0.36 18.58
CA ALA A 88 4.38 0.43 19.43
C ALA A 88 5.41 -0.68 19.28
N ALA A 89 5.00 -1.93 19.32
CA ALA A 89 5.94 -3.03 19.56
C ALA A 89 6.74 -3.46 18.33
N TRP A 90 6.21 -3.27 17.17
CA TRP A 90 6.75 -3.74 15.89
C TRP A 90 7.97 -2.95 15.41
N PHE A 91 8.03 -1.68 15.76
CA PHE A 91 8.99 -0.72 15.22
C PHE A 91 10.20 -0.49 16.13
N LEU A 92 10.22 -1.08 17.31
CA LEU A 92 11.36 -0.98 18.24
C LEU A 92 12.65 -1.58 17.68
N GLY A 93 12.54 -2.45 16.66
CA GLY A 93 13.67 -3.06 15.97
C GLY A 93 14.19 -2.35 14.73
N VAL A 94 13.47 -1.32 14.23
CA VAL A 94 13.89 -0.61 13.00
C VAL A 94 15.07 0.32 13.31
N SER A 95 16.20 0.07 12.71
CA SER A 95 17.40 0.90 12.85
C SER A 95 17.38 2.09 11.89
N LYS A 96 18.21 3.12 12.17
CA LYS A 96 18.45 4.22 11.21
C LYS A 96 19.01 3.70 9.86
N ALA A 97 19.73 2.60 9.88
CA ALA A 97 20.23 1.97 8.66
C ALA A 97 19.09 1.45 7.77
N GLN A 98 18.04 0.86 8.36
CA GLN A 98 16.86 0.44 7.60
C GLN A 98 16.04 1.61 7.05
N GLU A 99 15.97 2.71 7.80
CA GLU A 99 15.33 3.94 7.30
C GLU A 99 16.09 4.55 6.11
N SER A 100 17.42 4.36 6.04
CA SER A 100 18.24 4.83 4.91
C SER A 100 18.01 4.05 3.61
N GLU A 101 17.41 2.86 3.67
CA GLU A 101 17.06 2.06 2.51
C GLU A 101 15.76 2.52 1.82
N VAL A 102 14.99 3.37 2.50
CA VAL A 102 13.84 4.04 1.89
C VAL A 102 14.32 5.25 1.09
N ASP A 103 13.87 5.36 -0.15
CA ASP A 103 14.31 6.45 -1.03
C ASP A 103 13.66 7.78 -0.67
N TYR A 104 12.38 7.75 -0.28
CA TYR A 104 11.60 8.94 0.04
C TYR A 104 10.75 8.76 1.30
N LEU A 105 10.86 9.71 2.22
CA LEU A 105 10.05 9.78 3.45
C LEU A 105 9.02 10.90 3.36
N TRP A 106 7.81 10.61 3.82
CA TRP A 106 6.65 11.50 3.74
C TRP A 106 6.15 11.88 5.14
N PRO A 107 6.76 12.86 5.81
CA PRO A 107 6.38 13.24 7.17
C PRO A 107 4.98 13.86 7.27
N ASP A 108 4.52 14.49 6.21
CA ASP A 108 3.30 15.32 6.22
C ASP A 108 2.01 14.55 5.96
N LEU A 109 2.11 13.25 5.63
CA LEU A 109 0.90 12.43 5.40
C LEU A 109 0.12 12.09 6.67
N GLY A 110 0.62 12.48 7.83
CA GLY A 110 -0.02 12.21 9.08
C GLY A 110 -0.07 10.71 9.43
N TRP A 111 -0.92 10.34 10.39
CA TRP A 111 -1.19 8.95 10.69
C TRP A 111 -2.15 8.38 9.65
N VAL A 112 -1.68 7.42 8.88
CA VAL A 112 -2.48 6.67 7.92
C VAL A 112 -2.73 5.31 8.54
N GLY A 113 -3.79 5.17 9.29
CA GLY A 113 -4.22 3.88 9.83
C GLY A 113 -4.79 2.97 8.75
N GLY A 114 -4.93 1.71 9.09
CA GLY A 114 -5.58 0.75 8.24
C GLY A 114 -4.64 0.00 7.32
N SER A 115 -5.17 -0.49 6.21
CA SER A 115 -4.40 -1.32 5.28
C SER A 115 -3.31 -0.52 4.57
N SER A 116 -2.19 -1.19 4.27
CA SER A 116 -1.11 -0.58 3.48
C SER A 116 -1.58 -0.16 2.09
N GLY A 117 -2.58 -0.84 1.52
CA GLY A 117 -3.18 -0.48 0.23
C GLY A 117 -3.90 0.86 0.27
N PHE A 118 -4.75 1.08 1.29
CA PHE A 118 -5.44 2.36 1.42
C PHE A 118 -4.49 3.50 1.81
N ALA A 119 -3.50 3.21 2.66
CA ALA A 119 -2.45 4.19 2.96
C ALA A 119 -1.67 4.60 1.70
N ALA A 120 -1.40 3.67 0.80
CA ALA A 120 -0.79 3.96 -0.49
C ALA A 120 -1.69 4.82 -1.39
N ALA A 121 -3.01 4.62 -1.35
CA ALA A 121 -3.94 5.46 -2.09
C ALA A 121 -3.94 6.91 -1.59
N LEU A 122 -3.93 7.11 -0.27
CA LEU A 122 -3.81 8.44 0.32
C LEU A 122 -2.46 9.10 -0.02
N TRP A 123 -1.37 8.33 -0.02
CA TRP A 123 -0.06 8.80 -0.47
C TRP A 123 -0.08 9.22 -1.94
N ALA A 124 -0.66 8.40 -2.81
CA ALA A 124 -0.78 8.73 -4.23
C ALA A 124 -1.60 10.01 -4.44
N ARG A 125 -2.75 10.11 -3.77
CA ARG A 125 -3.68 11.24 -3.90
C ARG A 125 -3.10 12.54 -3.32
N HIS A 126 -2.67 12.53 -2.06
CA HIS A 126 -2.29 13.73 -1.34
C HIS A 126 -0.77 13.99 -1.34
N GLY A 127 0.03 12.94 -1.36
CA GLY A 127 1.48 13.03 -1.43
C GLY A 127 1.98 13.30 -2.84
N MET A 128 1.75 12.38 -3.74
CA MET A 128 2.21 12.49 -5.13
C MET A 128 1.37 13.46 -5.97
N GLY A 129 0.09 13.65 -5.65
CA GLY A 129 -0.78 14.66 -6.28
C GLY A 129 -1.58 14.17 -7.48
N PHE A 130 -1.82 12.85 -7.60
CA PHE A 130 -2.71 12.32 -8.64
C PHE A 130 -4.15 12.82 -8.45
N ASP A 131 -4.85 13.10 -9.56
CA ASP A 131 -6.21 13.61 -9.55
C ASP A 131 -7.25 12.53 -9.23
N GLU A 132 -7.00 11.29 -9.65
CA GLU A 132 -7.82 10.11 -9.37
C GLU A 132 -6.90 8.94 -8.96
N VAL A 133 -7.36 8.13 -8.02
CA VAL A 133 -6.66 6.91 -7.58
C VAL A 133 -7.61 5.73 -7.62
N ILE A 134 -7.20 4.66 -8.25
CA ILE A 134 -7.96 3.40 -8.35
C ILE A 134 -7.25 2.32 -7.53
N LEU A 135 -7.95 1.72 -6.58
CA LEU A 135 -7.45 0.56 -5.85
C LEU A 135 -7.66 -0.72 -6.68
N ALA A 136 -6.60 -1.50 -6.84
CA ALA A 136 -6.60 -2.84 -7.46
C ALA A 136 -5.92 -3.84 -6.53
N GLY A 137 -6.53 -4.99 -6.27
CA GLY A 137 -6.04 -5.97 -5.31
C GLY A 137 -6.07 -5.49 -3.85
N VAL A 138 -7.05 -4.66 -3.50
CA VAL A 138 -7.30 -4.16 -2.14
C VAL A 138 -8.78 -4.34 -1.78
N PRO A 139 -9.35 -5.56 -1.88
CA PRO A 139 -10.79 -5.77 -1.72
C PRO A 139 -11.26 -5.53 -0.27
N LEU A 140 -10.46 -5.83 0.73
CA LEU A 140 -10.82 -5.81 2.15
C LEU A 140 -12.07 -6.63 2.48
N ASP A 141 -12.26 -7.72 1.76
CA ASP A 141 -13.28 -8.73 2.07
C ASP A 141 -12.87 -9.57 3.28
N ASP A 142 -13.79 -10.38 3.79
CA ASP A 142 -13.51 -11.26 4.92
C ASP A 142 -12.58 -12.42 4.54
N ALA A 143 -12.48 -12.73 3.25
CA ALA A 143 -11.56 -13.71 2.71
C ALA A 143 -10.14 -13.13 2.65
N ARG A 144 -9.25 -13.67 3.48
CA ARG A 144 -7.92 -13.16 3.77
C ARG A 144 -6.83 -13.83 2.95
N THR A 145 -7.04 -13.92 1.68
CA THR A 145 -6.06 -14.51 0.78
C THR A 145 -5.33 -13.43 0.00
N TYR A 146 -4.05 -13.62 -0.17
CA TYR A 146 -3.26 -12.85 -1.13
C TYR A 146 -3.27 -13.55 -2.49
N ALA A 147 -2.99 -12.82 -3.54
CA ALA A 147 -2.67 -13.40 -4.84
C ALA A 147 -1.51 -14.40 -4.65
N PRO A 148 -1.60 -15.65 -5.21
CA PRO A 148 -0.60 -16.68 -4.94
C PRO A 148 0.84 -16.24 -5.22
N ALA A 149 1.07 -15.52 -6.32
CA ALA A 149 2.38 -14.99 -6.66
C ALA A 149 2.88 -13.95 -5.64
N TYR A 150 2.00 -13.07 -5.16
CA TYR A 150 2.32 -12.10 -4.11
C TYR A 150 2.62 -12.80 -2.79
N GLU A 151 1.83 -13.79 -2.42
CA GLU A 151 2.01 -14.55 -1.18
C GLU A 151 3.35 -15.29 -1.16
N ALA A 152 3.75 -15.90 -2.28
CA ALA A 152 5.02 -16.60 -2.41
C ALA A 152 6.20 -15.66 -2.10
N VAL A 153 6.23 -14.47 -2.70
CA VAL A 153 7.28 -13.46 -2.46
C VAL A 153 7.21 -12.93 -1.04
N SER A 154 6.02 -12.55 -0.57
CA SER A 154 5.82 -11.97 0.75
C SER A 154 6.22 -12.93 1.87
N ARG A 155 5.87 -14.21 1.78
CA ARG A 155 6.27 -15.24 2.76
C ARG A 155 7.78 -15.45 2.77
N HIS A 156 8.41 -15.52 1.60
CA HIS A 156 9.85 -15.68 1.50
C HIS A 156 10.60 -14.48 2.10
N ALA A 157 10.15 -13.28 1.78
CA ALA A 157 10.81 -12.04 2.20
C ALA A 157 10.60 -11.69 3.69
N ASN A 158 9.44 -12.04 4.27
CA ASN A 158 9.06 -11.56 5.61
C ASN A 158 9.30 -12.54 6.76
N ARG A 159 9.82 -13.73 6.53
CA ARG A 159 10.04 -14.69 7.61
C ARG A 159 11.25 -14.34 8.47
N PRO A 160 11.09 -13.69 9.63
CA PRO A 160 12.03 -13.89 10.72
C PRO A 160 11.82 -15.32 11.27
N PRO A 161 12.85 -16.00 11.72
CA PRO A 161 12.77 -17.40 12.16
C PRO A 161 11.88 -17.67 13.39
N SER A 162 11.19 -16.67 13.94
CA SER A 162 10.56 -16.75 15.26
C SER A 162 9.17 -16.16 15.40
N HIS A 163 8.52 -15.67 14.35
CA HIS A 163 7.17 -15.12 14.48
C HIS A 163 6.19 -15.77 13.51
N ASP A 164 5.13 -16.31 14.09
CA ASP A 164 3.90 -16.75 13.41
C ASP A 164 3.19 -15.52 12.83
N PHE A 165 3.62 -15.10 11.64
CA PHE A 165 3.00 -13.98 10.92
C PHE A 165 1.56 -14.28 10.49
N ASP A 166 1.17 -15.55 10.45
CA ASP A 166 -0.18 -15.98 10.04
C ASP A 166 -1.27 -15.53 11.02
N THR A 167 -0.94 -15.16 12.25
CA THR A 167 -1.93 -14.82 13.28
C THR A 167 -2.24 -13.33 13.41
N HIS A 168 -1.37 -12.43 12.93
CA HIS A 168 -1.51 -10.99 13.21
C HIS A 168 -2.06 -10.14 12.05
N TYR A 169 -1.86 -10.55 10.82
CA TYR A 169 -2.19 -9.70 9.67
C TYR A 169 -3.62 -9.78 9.16
N ALA A 170 -4.41 -10.66 9.70
CA ALA A 170 -5.72 -10.90 9.16
C ALA A 170 -6.73 -11.42 10.18
N SER A 171 -6.76 -10.93 11.42
CA SER A 171 -7.93 -11.19 12.28
C SER A 171 -9.15 -10.46 11.70
N PRO A 172 -10.38 -11.00 11.82
CA PRO A 172 -11.60 -10.29 11.44
C PRO A 172 -11.61 -8.87 11.98
N ASP A 173 -11.12 -8.68 13.19
CA ASP A 173 -11.00 -7.40 13.86
C ASP A 173 -10.07 -6.43 13.12
N SER A 174 -9.01 -6.93 12.47
CA SER A 174 -8.10 -6.08 11.68
C SER A 174 -8.77 -5.58 10.41
N VAL A 175 -9.52 -6.42 9.70
CA VAL A 175 -10.25 -6.02 8.49
C VAL A 175 -11.31 -4.98 8.82
N GLU A 176 -12.10 -5.21 9.88
CA GLU A 176 -13.11 -4.23 10.30
C GLU A 176 -12.48 -2.93 10.79
N HIS A 177 -11.35 -2.98 11.48
CA HIS A 177 -10.59 -1.78 11.83
C HIS A 177 -10.14 -1.01 10.57
N TRP A 178 -9.67 -1.71 9.54
CA TRP A 178 -9.27 -1.07 8.29
C TRP A 178 -10.45 -0.47 7.53
N ARG A 179 -11.59 -1.16 7.50
CA ARG A 179 -12.85 -0.63 6.96
C ARG A 179 -13.28 0.64 7.69
N GLN A 180 -13.21 0.63 9.03
CA GLN A 180 -13.55 1.79 9.83
C GLN A 180 -12.63 2.97 9.56
N CYS A 181 -11.34 2.75 9.38
CA CYS A 181 -10.40 3.80 8.97
C CYS A 181 -10.82 4.43 7.63
N ILE A 182 -11.20 3.61 6.64
CA ILE A 182 -11.65 4.09 5.34
C ILE A 182 -12.95 4.90 5.46
N ARG A 183 -13.92 4.44 6.27
CA ARG A 183 -15.15 5.19 6.54
C ARG A 183 -14.84 6.58 7.07
N ASN A 184 -13.99 6.67 8.10
CA ASN A 184 -13.60 7.95 8.69
C ASN A 184 -12.92 8.89 7.68
N PHE A 185 -12.06 8.35 6.81
CA PHE A 185 -11.42 9.15 5.76
C PHE A 185 -12.38 9.58 4.66
N THR A 186 -13.43 8.81 4.41
CA THR A 186 -14.50 9.19 3.47
C THR A 186 -15.38 10.29 4.06
N GLU A 187 -15.75 10.18 5.33
CA GLU A 187 -16.60 11.14 6.03
C GLU A 187 -15.94 12.53 6.15
N ASP A 188 -14.63 12.59 6.27
CA ASP A 188 -13.89 13.86 6.33
C ASP A 188 -13.37 14.36 4.96
N GLY A 189 -13.77 13.71 3.87
CA GLY A 189 -13.45 14.09 2.48
C GLY A 189 -12.02 13.74 2.04
N ARG A 190 -11.20 13.12 2.89
CA ARG A 190 -9.82 12.76 2.51
C ARG A 190 -9.73 11.59 1.54
N ALA A 191 -10.81 10.82 1.38
CA ALA A 191 -10.90 9.76 0.37
C ALA A 191 -11.44 10.25 -0.98
N ASP A 192 -11.70 11.51 -1.16
CA ASP A 192 -12.22 12.07 -2.41
C ASP A 192 -11.24 11.83 -3.56
N GLY A 193 -11.77 11.28 -4.67
CA GLY A 193 -10.97 10.88 -5.83
C GLY A 193 -10.30 9.52 -5.70
N ILE A 194 -10.59 8.76 -4.62
CA ILE A 194 -10.15 7.36 -4.47
C ILE A 194 -11.34 6.45 -4.76
N THR A 195 -11.16 5.50 -5.66
CA THR A 195 -12.15 4.51 -6.10
C THR A 195 -11.56 3.10 -6.04
N SER A 196 -12.35 2.09 -6.32
CA SER A 196 -11.87 0.70 -6.35
C SER A 196 -12.52 -0.11 -7.45
N VAL A 197 -11.92 -1.25 -7.80
CA VAL A 197 -12.45 -2.17 -8.82
C VAL A 197 -12.95 -3.49 -8.24
N SER A 198 -12.78 -3.75 -6.95
CA SER A 198 -13.18 -5.03 -6.33
C SER A 198 -13.53 -4.93 -4.85
N GLY A 199 -14.30 -5.90 -4.38
CA GLY A 199 -14.62 -6.19 -3.00
C GLY A 199 -15.34 -5.08 -2.24
N TRP A 200 -15.25 -5.13 -0.92
CA TRP A 200 -15.86 -4.14 -0.04
C TRP A 200 -15.39 -2.71 -0.34
N THR A 201 -14.15 -2.53 -0.76
CA THR A 201 -13.65 -1.18 -1.12
C THR A 201 -14.36 -0.62 -2.35
N LEU A 202 -14.77 -1.46 -3.32
CA LEU A 202 -15.60 -1.06 -4.45
C LEU A 202 -17.01 -0.65 -3.97
N GLU A 203 -17.62 -1.42 -3.08
CA GLU A 203 -18.95 -1.10 -2.55
C GLU A 203 -18.96 0.24 -1.80
N TRP A 204 -17.90 0.53 -1.06
CA TRP A 204 -17.80 1.72 -0.22
C TRP A 204 -17.32 2.97 -0.96
N LEU A 205 -16.24 2.85 -1.75
CA LEU A 205 -15.62 3.99 -2.44
C LEU A 205 -16.22 4.26 -3.83
N GLY A 206 -16.93 3.29 -4.39
CA GLY A 206 -17.47 3.32 -5.73
C GLY A 206 -16.48 2.91 -6.81
N SER A 207 -17.01 2.72 -8.03
CA SER A 207 -16.22 2.38 -9.21
C SER A 207 -15.63 3.64 -9.87
N PRO A 208 -14.50 3.50 -10.58
CA PRO A 208 -13.97 4.53 -11.47
C PRO A 208 -15.03 4.95 -12.51
N ARG A 209 -15.13 6.25 -12.78
CA ARG A 209 -16.13 6.83 -13.72
C ARG A 209 -15.54 7.02 -15.10
#